data_c5ac284aa82e7376c5322f51188d2f0d
#
_entry.id   c5ac284aa82e7376c5322f51188d2f0d
#
_cell.length_a   1.000
_cell.length_b   1.000
_cell.length_c   1.000
_cell.angle_alpha   90.00
_cell.angle_beta   90.00
_cell.angle_gamma   90.00
#
_symmetry.space_group_name_H-M   'P 1'
#
loop_
_entity.id
_entity.type
_entity.pdbx_description
1 polymer ?
#
loop_
_entity_poly.entity_id
_entity_poly.type
_entity_poly.pdbx_seq_one_letter_code
_entity_poly.pdbx_strand_id
1 'polypeptide(L)'
;MGSSEAVDGGRRLRVLHDGSPEWGRREGDEVVLDAGERIPEAEARYLAPVEPTKILAVHLTYRSRVDEYAAHTPLQPSYFLKPPTTLNGHRGVIRRPRGTEFINYEGELAVIVGRRMKGVAEEDALSYVGGYTCANDVGLHDFRHADRGSMLRVKGQDGFLPLGPEVVLADEFDPTDFRIRTYLNEEVVQEGRADDLIFSVAYQLADLCRLITLEPGDVVLTGTPANSRPMEPGDVVEVEIEGIGRLTNTVDEWDVDLFGPGEQPETSANTLHVALAVPEEEAEKMVLEGGW
;
A
#
# COMPACT_ATOMS: atom_id res chain seq x y z
N MET A 1 -23.42 10.77 8.34
CA MET A 1 -24.24 10.84 7.11
C MET A 1 -23.46 11.74 6.15
N GLY A 2 -22.52 11.17 5.42
CA GLY A 2 -21.76 11.85 4.37
C GLY A 2 -22.40 11.48 3.04
N SER A 3 -22.97 12.45 2.36
CA SER A 3 -23.53 12.31 1.03
C SER A 3 -22.46 11.85 0.06
N SER A 4 -22.71 10.76 -0.64
CA SER A 4 -21.99 10.38 -1.85
C SER A 4 -22.34 11.40 -2.95
N GLU A 5 -21.78 12.59 -2.88
CA GLU A 5 -21.76 13.47 -4.04
C GLU A 5 -20.73 12.87 -5.01
N ALA A 6 -21.20 12.49 -6.18
CA ALA A 6 -20.37 12.12 -7.30
C ALA A 6 -19.37 13.25 -7.53
N VAL A 7 -18.08 12.91 -7.43
CA VAL A 7 -16.98 13.86 -7.58
C VAL A 7 -17.04 14.43 -9.00
N ASP A 8 -17.38 15.69 -9.12
CA ASP A 8 -17.39 16.41 -10.38
C ASP A 8 -15.93 16.69 -10.77
N GLY A 9 -15.46 15.99 -11.80
CA GLY A 9 -14.32 16.32 -12.65
C GLY A 9 -12.93 16.34 -12.02
N GLY A 10 -12.15 15.26 -12.18
CA GLY A 10 -10.69 15.31 -12.10
C GLY A 10 -10.07 14.61 -10.87
N ARG A 11 -8.73 14.67 -10.81
CA ARG A 11 -7.94 14.09 -9.74
C ARG A 11 -8.25 14.73 -8.39
N ARG A 12 -8.37 13.93 -7.34
CA ARG A 12 -8.72 14.38 -6.00
C ARG A 12 -7.61 14.08 -5.02
N LEU A 13 -7.31 15.04 -4.16
CA LEU A 13 -6.39 14.89 -3.04
C LEU A 13 -7.07 15.35 -1.74
N ARG A 14 -6.43 15.02 -0.62
CA ARG A 14 -6.90 15.39 0.71
C ARG A 14 -5.74 15.94 1.52
N VAL A 15 -5.97 17.04 2.21
CA VAL A 15 -4.96 17.72 3.03
C VAL A 15 -5.49 18.03 4.42
N LEU A 16 -4.58 18.20 5.36
CA LEU A 16 -4.88 18.78 6.66
C LEU A 16 -4.65 20.30 6.56
N HIS A 17 -5.74 21.08 6.62
CA HIS A 17 -5.71 22.54 6.58
C HIS A 17 -6.41 23.11 7.80
N ASP A 18 -5.80 24.06 8.50
CA ASP A 18 -6.29 24.65 9.76
C ASP A 18 -6.81 23.65 10.81
N GLY A 19 -6.13 22.49 10.88
CA GLY A 19 -6.47 21.40 11.81
C GLY A 19 -7.64 20.52 11.38
N SER A 20 -8.21 20.76 10.20
CA SER A 20 -9.31 19.97 9.64
C SER A 20 -8.90 19.27 8.34
N PRO A 21 -9.37 18.01 8.10
CA PRO A 21 -9.21 17.36 6.81
C PRO A 21 -10.08 18.03 5.74
N GLU A 22 -9.46 18.42 4.62
CA GLU A 22 -10.15 19.03 3.51
C GLU A 22 -9.81 18.35 2.18
N TRP A 23 -10.81 18.31 1.29
CA TRP A 23 -10.65 17.82 -0.07
C TRP A 23 -10.28 18.98 -1.00
N GLY A 24 -9.53 18.63 -2.06
CA GLY A 24 -9.13 19.59 -3.07
C GLY A 24 -8.55 18.89 -4.30
N ARG A 25 -7.96 19.70 -5.16
CA ARG A 25 -7.25 19.27 -6.37
C ARG A 25 -5.98 20.08 -6.53
N ARG A 26 -5.00 19.53 -7.23
CA ARG A 26 -3.79 20.25 -7.59
C ARG A 26 -4.00 21.07 -8.87
N GLU A 27 -3.61 22.34 -8.84
CA GLU A 27 -3.56 23.24 -10.00
C GLU A 27 -2.17 23.90 -10.08
N GLY A 28 -1.26 23.30 -10.88
CA GLY A 28 0.13 23.76 -10.94
C GLY A 28 0.85 23.57 -9.60
N ASP A 29 1.38 24.65 -9.05
CA ASP A 29 2.10 24.68 -7.78
C ASP A 29 1.19 25.00 -6.58
N GLU A 30 -0.11 24.88 -6.73
CA GLU A 30 -1.09 25.14 -5.69
C GLU A 30 -2.04 23.95 -5.49
N VAL A 31 -2.52 23.79 -4.27
CA VAL A 31 -3.69 22.98 -3.94
C VAL A 31 -4.88 23.89 -3.78
N VAL A 32 -5.93 23.65 -4.56
CA VAL A 32 -7.20 24.36 -4.48
C VAL A 32 -8.19 23.51 -3.70
N LEU A 33 -8.58 23.99 -2.53
CA LEU A 33 -9.56 23.33 -1.67
C LEU A 33 -10.97 23.46 -2.24
N ASP A 34 -11.86 22.53 -1.91
CA ASP A 34 -13.25 22.58 -2.36
C ASP A 34 -13.98 23.84 -1.87
N ALA A 35 -13.56 24.40 -0.73
CA ALA A 35 -14.01 25.69 -0.22
C ALA A 35 -13.53 26.90 -1.06
N GLY A 36 -12.66 26.69 -2.06
CA GLY A 36 -12.11 27.72 -2.94
C GLY A 36 -10.82 28.36 -2.46
N GLU A 37 -10.32 27.99 -1.30
CA GLU A 37 -9.04 28.46 -0.79
C GLU A 37 -7.89 27.82 -1.57
N ARG A 38 -6.76 28.54 -1.69
CA ARG A 38 -5.55 28.09 -2.38
C ARG A 38 -4.38 28.09 -1.40
N ILE A 39 -3.67 27.00 -1.35
CA ILE A 39 -2.46 26.84 -0.56
C ILE A 39 -1.29 26.41 -1.45
N PRO A 40 -0.06 26.92 -1.23
CA PRO A 40 1.09 26.45 -1.96
C PRO A 40 1.24 24.92 -1.82
N GLU A 41 1.45 24.23 -2.94
CA GLU A 41 1.59 22.76 -2.92
C GLU A 41 2.73 22.30 -2.01
N ALA A 42 3.83 23.08 -1.95
CA ALA A 42 4.98 22.81 -1.08
C ALA A 42 4.64 22.87 0.42
N GLU A 43 3.58 23.57 0.83
CA GLU A 43 3.11 23.72 2.21
C GLU A 43 1.98 22.74 2.56
N ALA A 44 1.45 22.03 1.55
CA ALA A 44 0.32 21.12 1.73
C ALA A 44 0.70 19.92 2.61
N ARG A 45 -0.07 19.71 3.67
CA ARG A 45 0.04 18.53 4.54
C ARG A 45 -0.93 17.46 4.04
N TYR A 46 -0.43 16.56 3.21
CA TYR A 46 -1.25 15.53 2.59
C TYR A 46 -1.77 14.52 3.62
N LEU A 47 -3.02 14.14 3.45
CA LEU A 47 -3.65 12.97 4.07
C LEU A 47 -3.88 11.91 3.00
N ALA A 48 -4.06 10.66 3.40
CA ALA A 48 -4.54 9.65 2.46
C ALA A 48 -5.88 10.11 1.85
N PRO A 49 -6.03 10.10 0.51
CA PRO A 49 -7.21 10.62 -0.16
C PRO A 49 -8.38 9.64 -0.14
N VAL A 50 -8.62 9.01 1.00
CA VAL A 50 -9.69 8.02 1.25
C VAL A 50 -10.10 8.02 2.72
N GLU A 51 -11.31 7.54 2.99
CA GLU A 51 -11.83 7.23 4.34
C GLU A 51 -12.51 5.85 4.32
N PRO A 52 -11.74 4.77 4.25
CA PRO A 52 -12.28 3.42 4.09
C PRO A 52 -12.91 2.90 5.38
N THR A 53 -13.93 2.04 5.25
CA THR A 53 -14.42 1.21 6.36
C THR A 53 -13.48 0.03 6.60
N LYS A 54 -12.80 -0.42 5.55
CA LYS A 54 -11.80 -1.49 5.58
C LYS A 54 -10.82 -1.36 4.43
N ILE A 55 -9.62 -1.92 4.64
CA ILE A 55 -8.55 -2.01 3.67
C ILE A 55 -8.21 -3.49 3.52
N LEU A 56 -8.25 -3.98 2.30
CA LEU A 56 -7.94 -5.36 1.94
C LEU A 56 -6.67 -5.39 1.11
N ALA A 57 -5.81 -6.33 1.41
CA ALA A 57 -4.58 -6.55 0.66
C ALA A 57 -4.48 -8.00 0.19
N VAL A 58 -3.79 -8.23 -0.91
CA VAL A 58 -3.69 -9.53 -1.57
C VAL A 58 -2.25 -10.04 -1.48
N HIS A 59 -2.07 -11.31 -1.11
CA HIS A 59 -0.76 -11.95 -1.12
C HIS A 59 -0.37 -12.48 -2.50
N LEU A 60 0.90 -12.34 -2.88
CA LEU A 60 1.55 -13.05 -4.00
C LEU A 60 0.77 -13.01 -5.32
N THR A 61 0.46 -11.82 -5.81
CA THR A 61 -0.31 -11.64 -7.06
C THR A 61 0.57 -11.35 -8.28
N TYR A 62 1.85 -11.01 -8.12
CA TYR A 62 2.78 -10.85 -9.22
C TYR A 62 3.58 -12.13 -9.47
N ARG A 63 3.72 -12.54 -10.75
CA ARG A 63 4.56 -13.70 -11.14
C ARG A 63 6.00 -13.50 -10.72
N SER A 64 6.55 -12.30 -10.97
CA SER A 64 7.89 -11.92 -10.56
C SER A 64 8.13 -12.14 -9.04
N ARG A 65 7.14 -11.84 -8.20
CA ARG A 65 7.22 -12.05 -6.76
C ARG A 65 7.15 -13.52 -6.36
N VAL A 66 6.31 -14.31 -7.05
CA VAL A 66 6.23 -15.76 -6.85
C VAL A 66 7.54 -16.44 -7.24
N ASP A 67 8.14 -16.04 -8.37
CA ASP A 67 9.41 -16.56 -8.86
C ASP A 67 10.57 -16.20 -7.91
N GLU A 68 10.59 -14.97 -7.37
CA GLU A 68 11.58 -14.50 -6.40
C GLU A 68 11.64 -15.38 -5.15
N TYR A 69 10.48 -15.80 -4.65
CA TYR A 69 10.39 -16.69 -3.49
C TYR A 69 10.49 -18.19 -3.84
N ALA A 70 10.66 -18.54 -5.11
CA ALA A 70 10.54 -19.92 -5.60
C ALA A 70 9.25 -20.61 -5.08
N ALA A 71 8.18 -19.81 -4.91
CA ALA A 71 6.92 -20.28 -4.37
C ALA A 71 6.06 -20.95 -5.44
N HIS A 72 5.11 -21.77 -5.00
CA HIS A 72 4.10 -22.29 -5.92
C HIS A 72 3.15 -21.15 -6.33
N THR A 73 2.87 -21.04 -7.63
CA THR A 73 1.86 -20.10 -8.13
C THR A 73 0.53 -20.37 -7.45
N PRO A 74 -0.07 -19.40 -6.75
CA PRO A 74 -1.35 -19.60 -6.07
C PRO A 74 -2.47 -19.86 -7.07
N LEU A 75 -3.34 -20.82 -6.78
CA LEU A 75 -4.53 -21.14 -7.59
C LEU A 75 -5.70 -20.19 -7.31
N GLN A 76 -5.68 -19.54 -6.15
CA GLN A 76 -6.69 -18.60 -5.67
C GLN A 76 -5.98 -17.48 -4.92
N PRO A 77 -6.48 -16.24 -4.96
CA PRO A 77 -5.93 -15.16 -4.16
C PRO A 77 -6.17 -15.41 -2.67
N SER A 78 -5.25 -14.99 -1.84
CA SER A 78 -5.43 -14.92 -0.39
C SER A 78 -5.31 -13.47 0.09
N TYR A 79 -6.07 -13.13 1.12
CA TYR A 79 -6.26 -11.76 1.55
C TYR A 79 -5.99 -11.58 3.04
N PHE A 80 -5.60 -10.36 3.39
CA PHE A 80 -5.55 -9.90 4.78
C PHE A 80 -6.16 -8.50 4.91
N LEU A 81 -6.46 -8.11 6.13
CA LEU A 81 -7.01 -6.80 6.46
C LEU A 81 -5.93 -5.91 7.05
N LYS A 82 -5.93 -4.64 6.65
CA LYS A 82 -5.18 -3.58 7.33
C LYS A 82 -6.14 -2.66 8.08
N PRO A 83 -5.86 -2.30 9.35
CA PRO A 83 -6.65 -1.29 10.05
C PRO A 83 -6.62 0.06 9.33
N PRO A 84 -7.71 0.86 9.34
CA PRO A 84 -7.67 2.22 8.76
C PRO A 84 -6.62 3.16 9.38
N THR A 85 -6.16 2.88 10.61
CA THR A 85 -5.07 3.64 11.26
C THR A 85 -3.71 3.47 10.57
N THR A 86 -3.57 2.48 9.67
CA THR A 86 -2.37 2.32 8.84
C THR A 86 -2.22 3.42 7.80
N LEU A 87 -3.28 4.15 7.47
CA LEU A 87 -3.24 5.21 6.45
C LEU A 87 -2.22 6.29 6.78
N ASN A 88 -1.43 6.65 5.76
CA ASN A 88 -0.47 7.73 5.78
C ASN A 88 -0.59 8.50 4.45
N GLY A 89 -0.35 9.80 4.46
CA GLY A 89 -0.45 10.62 3.26
C GLY A 89 0.86 10.70 2.48
N HIS A 90 0.77 11.29 1.29
CA HIS A 90 1.94 11.74 0.53
C HIS A 90 2.80 12.67 1.39
N ARG A 91 4.14 12.52 1.34
CA ARG A 91 5.12 13.22 2.19
C ARG A 91 4.98 12.93 3.69
N GLY A 92 4.16 11.95 4.07
CA GLY A 92 4.11 11.48 5.46
C GLY A 92 5.33 10.65 5.83
N VAL A 93 5.59 10.51 7.12
CA VAL A 93 6.73 9.76 7.64
C VAL A 93 6.31 8.32 7.92
N ILE A 94 7.09 7.36 7.42
CA ILE A 94 7.01 5.94 7.80
C ILE A 94 7.91 5.78 9.03
N ARG A 95 7.35 5.31 10.14
CA ARG A 95 8.07 5.23 11.40
C ARG A 95 8.53 3.81 11.68
N ARG A 96 9.85 3.55 11.58
CA ARG A 96 10.44 2.28 11.99
C ARG A 96 10.60 2.26 13.51
N PRO A 97 9.95 1.31 14.21
CA PRO A 97 10.14 1.18 15.66
C PRO A 97 11.59 0.88 16.01
N ARG A 98 12.09 1.49 17.10
CA ARG A 98 13.46 1.27 17.57
C ARG A 98 13.70 -0.23 17.88
N GLY A 99 14.87 -0.74 17.49
CA GLY A 99 15.26 -2.12 17.72
C GLY A 99 14.65 -3.12 16.74
N THR A 100 14.13 -2.62 15.59
CA THR A 100 13.70 -3.43 14.45
C THR A 100 14.53 -3.10 13.22
N GLU A 101 14.62 -4.02 12.26
CA GLU A 101 15.52 -3.91 11.12
C GLU A 101 14.82 -4.08 9.77
N PHE A 102 13.77 -4.92 9.71
CA PHE A 102 13.21 -5.39 8.44
C PHE A 102 11.88 -4.72 8.10
N ILE A 103 11.90 -3.38 8.01
CA ILE A 103 10.75 -2.61 7.49
C ILE A 103 10.86 -2.48 5.97
N ASN A 104 10.05 -3.24 5.22
CA ASN A 104 10.12 -3.31 3.77
C ASN A 104 9.10 -2.39 3.09
N TYR A 105 9.50 -1.85 1.92
CA TYR A 105 8.58 -1.24 0.97
C TYR A 105 7.90 -2.30 0.10
N GLU A 106 6.66 -2.03 -0.30
CA GLU A 106 5.90 -2.80 -1.29
C GLU A 106 5.01 -1.84 -2.08
N GLY A 107 5.51 -1.40 -3.26
CA GLY A 107 4.76 -0.52 -4.17
C GLY A 107 3.58 -1.28 -4.80
N GLU A 108 2.39 -0.69 -4.73
CA GLU A 108 1.15 -1.30 -5.18
C GLU A 108 0.21 -0.33 -5.88
N LEU A 109 -0.62 -0.83 -6.79
CA LEU A 109 -1.82 -0.15 -7.23
C LEU A 109 -2.89 -0.31 -6.16
N ALA A 110 -3.47 0.78 -5.69
CA ALA A 110 -4.63 0.78 -4.81
C ALA A 110 -5.91 1.09 -5.61
N VAL A 111 -6.90 0.24 -5.45
CA VAL A 111 -8.24 0.39 -6.03
C VAL A 111 -9.18 0.96 -4.97
N ILE A 112 -9.90 2.03 -5.29
CA ILE A 112 -10.88 2.65 -4.42
C ILE A 112 -12.27 2.27 -4.91
N VAL A 113 -13.05 1.63 -4.06
CA VAL A 113 -14.43 1.23 -4.37
C VAL A 113 -15.31 2.47 -4.49
N GLY A 114 -16.00 2.63 -5.61
CA GLY A 114 -16.89 3.78 -5.87
C GLY A 114 -18.34 3.51 -5.57
N ARG A 115 -18.77 2.25 -5.70
CA ARG A 115 -20.15 1.81 -5.44
C ARG A 115 -20.15 0.53 -4.62
N ARG A 116 -21.15 0.37 -3.77
CA ARG A 116 -21.31 -0.85 -2.96
C ARG A 116 -21.32 -2.09 -3.83
N MET A 117 -20.41 -3.04 -3.53
CA MET A 117 -20.26 -4.30 -4.27
C MET A 117 -20.61 -5.50 -3.38
N LYS A 118 -21.44 -6.42 -3.90
CA LYS A 118 -21.72 -7.72 -3.30
C LYS A 118 -22.19 -8.69 -4.38
N GLY A 119 -21.42 -9.76 -4.59
CA GLY A 119 -21.75 -10.78 -5.58
C GLY A 119 -21.75 -10.26 -7.02
N VAL A 120 -20.86 -9.33 -7.33
CA VAL A 120 -20.68 -8.76 -8.69
C VAL A 120 -19.83 -9.70 -9.52
N ALA A 121 -20.23 -9.93 -10.78
CA ALA A 121 -19.45 -10.73 -11.74
C ALA A 121 -18.17 -10.03 -12.17
N GLU A 122 -17.15 -10.79 -12.59
CA GLU A 122 -15.84 -10.23 -12.96
C GLU A 122 -15.95 -9.20 -14.09
N GLU A 123 -16.76 -9.49 -15.12
CA GLU A 123 -17.00 -8.61 -16.27
C GLU A 123 -17.58 -7.24 -15.88
N ASP A 124 -18.26 -7.13 -14.74
CA ASP A 124 -18.89 -5.91 -14.26
C ASP A 124 -18.05 -5.21 -13.18
N ALA A 125 -17.04 -5.90 -12.60
CA ALA A 125 -16.36 -5.47 -11.38
C ALA A 125 -15.73 -4.08 -11.48
N LEU A 126 -15.05 -3.77 -12.60
CA LEU A 126 -14.41 -2.47 -12.81
C LEU A 126 -15.41 -1.32 -12.86
N SER A 127 -16.67 -1.57 -13.23
CA SER A 127 -17.71 -0.53 -13.23
C SER A 127 -18.11 -0.04 -11.84
N TYR A 128 -17.65 -0.72 -10.78
CA TYR A 128 -17.87 -0.34 -9.38
C TYR A 128 -16.72 0.41 -8.76
N VAL A 129 -15.61 0.55 -9.48
CA VAL A 129 -14.43 1.30 -9.03
C VAL A 129 -14.71 2.80 -9.10
N GLY A 130 -14.31 3.54 -8.08
CA GLY A 130 -14.37 4.99 -8.02
C GLY A 130 -13.10 5.65 -8.53
N GLY A 131 -11.96 5.00 -8.32
CA GLY A 131 -10.67 5.51 -8.77
C GLY A 131 -9.50 4.66 -8.34
N TYR A 132 -8.31 5.15 -8.66
CA TYR A 132 -7.04 4.47 -8.41
C TYR A 132 -6.02 5.43 -7.82
N THR A 133 -5.08 4.90 -7.03
CA THR A 133 -3.97 5.68 -6.49
C THR A 133 -2.75 4.78 -6.24
N CYS A 134 -1.59 5.40 -5.99
CA CYS A 134 -0.40 4.67 -5.55
C CYS A 134 -0.52 4.29 -4.07
N ALA A 135 0.03 3.15 -3.70
CA ALA A 135 0.16 2.71 -2.32
C ALA A 135 1.54 2.11 -2.05
N ASN A 136 1.96 2.15 -0.79
CA ASN A 136 3.10 1.40 -0.30
C ASN A 136 2.63 0.52 0.86
N ASP A 137 2.51 -0.80 0.64
CA ASP A 137 2.08 -1.76 1.68
C ASP A 137 3.24 -2.13 2.59
N VAL A 138 3.67 -1.15 3.41
CA VAL A 138 4.80 -1.30 4.32
C VAL A 138 4.62 -2.48 5.27
N GLY A 139 5.70 -3.26 5.43
CA GLY A 139 5.70 -4.42 6.31
C GLY A 139 6.92 -4.48 7.22
N LEU A 140 6.71 -4.73 8.53
CA LEU A 140 7.75 -4.94 9.53
C LEU A 140 7.91 -6.44 9.79
N HIS A 141 8.87 -7.05 9.08
CA HIS A 141 9.03 -8.51 9.06
C HIS A 141 9.64 -9.10 10.33
N ASP A 142 10.19 -8.27 11.23
CA ASP A 142 10.62 -8.66 12.57
C ASP A 142 9.53 -9.36 13.40
N PHE A 143 8.25 -9.16 13.05
CA PHE A 143 7.11 -9.84 13.67
C PHE A 143 6.55 -11.01 12.85
N ARG A 144 7.23 -11.44 11.78
CA ARG A 144 6.72 -12.47 10.86
C ARG A 144 6.43 -13.81 11.56
N HIS A 145 7.27 -14.17 12.53
CA HIS A 145 7.13 -15.39 13.32
C HIS A 145 5.83 -15.43 14.16
N ALA A 146 5.37 -14.27 14.61
CA ALA A 146 4.24 -14.15 15.54
C ALA A 146 2.86 -14.10 14.86
N ASP A 147 2.78 -13.64 13.62
CA ASP A 147 1.49 -13.31 12.98
C ASP A 147 0.75 -14.51 12.40
N ARG A 148 1.41 -15.63 12.17
CA ARG A 148 0.79 -16.90 11.71
C ARG A 148 -0.27 -16.72 10.61
N GLY A 149 -0.05 -15.77 9.68
CA GLY A 149 -0.94 -15.45 8.56
C GLY A 149 -1.94 -14.32 8.79
N SER A 150 -2.10 -13.81 10.02
CA SER A 150 -2.98 -12.64 10.26
C SER A 150 -2.42 -11.35 9.68
N MET A 151 -1.10 -11.24 9.57
CA MET A 151 -0.36 -10.07 9.10
C MET A 151 -0.55 -8.80 9.93
N LEU A 152 -1.24 -8.86 11.07
CA LEU A 152 -1.60 -7.66 11.82
C LEU A 152 -0.39 -6.91 12.38
N ARG A 153 0.60 -7.64 12.98
CA ARG A 153 1.82 -7.00 13.52
C ARG A 153 2.75 -6.56 12.40
N VAL A 154 2.84 -7.35 11.34
CA VAL A 154 3.70 -7.05 10.18
C VAL A 154 3.16 -5.85 9.39
N LYS A 155 1.86 -5.83 9.08
CA LYS A 155 1.26 -4.91 8.10
C LYS A 155 0.28 -3.90 8.71
N GLY A 156 -0.15 -4.10 9.96
CA GLY A 156 -1.27 -3.35 10.54
C GLY A 156 -0.87 -2.19 11.47
N GLN A 157 0.41 -1.81 11.52
CA GLN A 157 0.86 -0.74 12.40
C GLN A 157 0.46 0.64 11.87
N ASP A 158 0.33 1.61 12.76
CA ASP A 158 -0.07 2.97 12.40
C ASP A 158 0.88 3.59 11.37
N GLY A 159 0.32 4.16 10.29
CA GLY A 159 1.09 4.80 9.23
C GLY A 159 1.76 3.85 8.23
N PHE A 160 1.51 2.53 8.30
CA PHE A 160 2.12 1.52 7.42
C PHE A 160 1.40 1.35 6.07
N LEU A 161 0.56 2.31 5.70
CA LEU A 161 -0.01 2.40 4.36
C LEU A 161 0.04 3.83 3.85
N PRO A 162 1.21 4.31 3.40
CA PRO A 162 1.24 5.46 2.51
C PRO A 162 0.32 5.25 1.31
N LEU A 163 -0.54 6.24 1.00
CA LEU A 163 -1.53 6.19 -0.06
C LEU A 163 -1.76 7.59 -0.64
N GLY A 164 -1.70 7.71 -1.95
CA GLY A 164 -1.79 8.99 -2.65
C GLY A 164 -0.87 9.07 -3.88
N PRO A 165 -0.43 10.26 -4.30
CA PRO A 165 -0.76 11.59 -3.77
C PRO A 165 -2.20 12.01 -4.04
N GLU A 166 -2.78 11.52 -5.13
CA GLU A 166 -4.11 11.86 -5.64
C GLU A 166 -4.87 10.58 -6.02
N VAL A 167 -6.18 10.64 -6.00
CA VAL A 167 -7.04 9.64 -6.64
C VAL A 167 -7.31 10.09 -8.06
N VAL A 168 -7.04 9.21 -9.02
CA VAL A 168 -7.42 9.35 -10.43
C VAL A 168 -8.75 8.62 -10.62
N LEU A 169 -9.70 9.25 -11.31
CA LEU A 169 -11.01 8.65 -11.54
C LEU A 169 -10.92 7.36 -12.38
N ALA A 170 -11.87 6.47 -12.17
CA ALA A 170 -11.86 5.15 -12.80
C ALA A 170 -11.89 5.19 -14.34
N ASP A 171 -12.49 6.21 -14.92
CA ASP A 171 -12.57 6.42 -16.37
C ASP A 171 -11.32 7.09 -16.99
N GLU A 172 -10.41 7.57 -16.14
CA GLU A 172 -9.14 8.20 -16.55
C GLU A 172 -7.93 7.25 -16.45
N PHE A 173 -8.13 6.01 -16.01
CA PHE A 173 -7.05 5.04 -15.80
C PHE A 173 -7.45 3.63 -16.24
N ASP A 174 -6.56 2.95 -16.96
CA ASP A 174 -6.76 1.56 -17.36
C ASP A 174 -5.99 0.61 -16.43
N PRO A 175 -6.68 -0.13 -15.53
CA PRO A 175 -6.03 -1.07 -14.61
C PRO A 175 -5.54 -2.35 -15.31
N THR A 176 -5.75 -2.51 -16.60
CA THR A 176 -5.26 -3.64 -17.39
C THR A 176 -3.96 -3.34 -18.13
N ASP A 177 -3.56 -2.07 -18.21
CA ASP A 177 -2.31 -1.63 -18.85
C ASP A 177 -1.65 -0.50 -18.07
N PHE A 178 -0.94 -0.83 -17.00
CA PHE A 178 -0.16 0.12 -16.21
C PHE A 178 1.26 -0.40 -15.95
N ARG A 179 2.15 0.54 -15.66
CA ARG A 179 3.49 0.28 -15.13
C ARG A 179 3.61 0.89 -13.75
N ILE A 180 4.16 0.11 -12.81
CA ILE A 180 4.51 0.55 -11.47
C ILE A 180 6.02 0.47 -11.27
N ARG A 181 6.59 1.48 -10.59
CA ARG A 181 7.97 1.51 -10.13
C ARG A 181 8.02 1.94 -8.68
N THR A 182 8.89 1.31 -7.92
CA THR A 182 9.29 1.80 -6.60
C THR A 182 10.73 2.29 -6.68
N TYR A 183 10.96 3.45 -6.09
CA TYR A 183 12.30 4.05 -5.98
C TYR A 183 12.68 4.08 -4.50
N LEU A 184 13.95 3.83 -4.22
CA LEU A 184 14.58 4.06 -2.92
C LEU A 184 15.78 4.98 -3.15
N ASN A 185 15.74 6.17 -2.56
CA ASN A 185 16.78 7.20 -2.74
C ASN A 185 17.08 7.47 -4.24
N GLU A 186 16.02 7.68 -5.03
CA GLU A 186 16.05 7.94 -6.47
C GLU A 186 16.40 6.73 -7.37
N GLU A 187 16.86 5.61 -6.80
CA GLU A 187 17.15 4.38 -7.55
C GLU A 187 15.89 3.52 -7.73
N VAL A 188 15.65 3.02 -8.95
CA VAL A 188 14.55 2.07 -9.21
C VAL A 188 14.88 0.74 -8.56
N VAL A 189 14.06 0.33 -7.60
CA VAL A 189 14.23 -0.93 -6.84
C VAL A 189 13.16 -1.97 -7.13
N GLN A 190 11.97 -1.55 -7.57
CA GLN A 190 10.94 -2.46 -8.08
C GLN A 190 10.41 -1.93 -9.41
N GLU A 191 10.05 -2.85 -10.30
CA GLU A 191 9.31 -2.56 -11.53
C GLU A 191 8.32 -3.69 -11.79
N GLY A 192 7.09 -3.33 -12.15
CA GLY A 192 6.03 -4.27 -12.47
C GLY A 192 5.06 -3.70 -13.51
N ARG A 193 4.27 -4.58 -14.09
CA ARG A 193 3.25 -4.26 -15.10
C ARG A 193 1.96 -5.00 -14.80
N ALA A 194 0.85 -4.49 -15.34
CA ALA A 194 -0.45 -5.12 -15.19
C ALA A 194 -0.49 -6.58 -15.70
N ASP A 195 0.24 -6.89 -16.78
CA ASP A 195 0.30 -8.23 -17.38
C ASP A 195 1.13 -9.24 -16.58
N ASP A 196 1.87 -8.80 -15.53
CA ASP A 196 2.55 -9.67 -14.57
C ASP A 196 1.62 -10.13 -13.43
N LEU A 197 0.44 -9.55 -13.29
CA LEU A 197 -0.56 -9.98 -12.32
C LEU A 197 -1.08 -11.38 -12.64
N ILE A 198 -1.09 -12.27 -11.64
CA ILE A 198 -1.67 -13.62 -11.71
C ILE A 198 -3.20 -13.54 -11.72
N PHE A 199 -3.73 -12.64 -10.92
CA PHE A 199 -5.15 -12.34 -10.80
C PHE A 199 -5.40 -10.90 -11.24
N SER A 200 -6.24 -10.70 -12.26
CA SER A 200 -6.60 -9.35 -12.72
C SER A 200 -7.25 -8.53 -11.60
N VAL A 201 -7.21 -7.20 -11.70
CA VAL A 201 -7.91 -6.31 -10.76
C VAL A 201 -9.40 -6.66 -10.70
N ALA A 202 -10.03 -6.91 -11.86
CA ALA A 202 -11.44 -7.30 -11.93
C ALA A 202 -11.73 -8.61 -11.18
N TYR A 203 -10.86 -9.62 -11.37
CA TYR A 203 -10.97 -10.90 -10.67
C TYR A 203 -10.86 -10.75 -9.16
N GLN A 204 -9.86 -9.98 -8.67
CA GLN A 204 -9.67 -9.74 -7.24
C GLN A 204 -10.90 -9.10 -6.60
N LEU A 205 -11.50 -8.09 -7.25
CA LEU A 205 -12.70 -7.42 -6.79
C LEU A 205 -13.91 -8.36 -6.77
N ALA A 206 -14.11 -9.14 -7.84
CA ALA A 206 -15.21 -10.10 -7.97
C ALA A 206 -15.11 -11.19 -6.89
N ASP A 207 -13.92 -11.75 -6.68
CA ASP A 207 -13.70 -12.78 -5.66
C ASP A 207 -13.95 -12.24 -4.24
N LEU A 208 -13.40 -11.07 -3.91
CA LEU A 208 -13.62 -10.40 -2.61
C LEU A 208 -15.12 -10.12 -2.37
N CYS A 209 -15.79 -9.48 -3.34
CA CYS A 209 -17.19 -9.07 -3.14
C CYS A 209 -18.18 -10.26 -3.12
N ARG A 210 -17.77 -11.44 -3.57
CA ARG A 210 -18.52 -12.69 -3.40
C ARG A 210 -18.63 -13.06 -1.91
N LEU A 211 -17.56 -12.87 -1.15
CA LEU A 211 -17.44 -13.26 0.26
C LEU A 211 -17.91 -12.15 1.21
N ILE A 212 -17.46 -10.92 0.98
CA ILE A 212 -17.73 -9.76 1.83
C ILE A 212 -18.35 -8.62 1.02
N THR A 213 -19.03 -7.69 1.69
CA THR A 213 -19.50 -6.47 1.04
C THR A 213 -18.36 -5.45 1.02
N LEU A 214 -18.07 -4.89 -0.15
CA LEU A 214 -17.20 -3.72 -0.30
C LEU A 214 -18.08 -2.47 -0.35
N GLU A 215 -17.75 -1.49 0.47
CA GLU A 215 -18.49 -0.23 0.57
C GLU A 215 -17.73 0.88 -0.18
N PRO A 216 -18.42 1.95 -0.63
CA PRO A 216 -17.74 3.10 -1.23
C PRO A 216 -16.63 3.65 -0.30
N GLY A 217 -15.47 3.92 -0.86
CA GLY A 217 -14.27 4.37 -0.13
C GLY A 217 -13.39 3.24 0.39
N ASP A 218 -13.85 1.97 0.41
CA ASP A 218 -12.98 0.84 0.75
C ASP A 218 -11.82 0.73 -0.24
N VAL A 219 -10.68 0.25 0.25
CA VAL A 219 -9.44 0.13 -0.52
C VAL A 219 -9.08 -1.34 -0.71
N VAL A 220 -8.71 -1.68 -1.94
CA VAL A 220 -8.13 -2.99 -2.28
C VAL A 220 -6.71 -2.76 -2.83
N LEU A 221 -5.71 -3.30 -2.15
CA LEU A 221 -4.32 -3.31 -2.57
C LEU A 221 -4.09 -4.56 -3.44
N THR A 222 -3.51 -4.37 -4.63
CA THR A 222 -3.49 -5.40 -5.69
C THR A 222 -2.25 -6.28 -5.67
N GLY A 223 -1.32 -6.05 -4.72
CA GLY A 223 -0.06 -6.76 -4.60
C GLY A 223 1.12 -6.03 -5.22
N THR A 224 2.32 -6.45 -4.85
CA THR A 224 3.60 -5.84 -5.20
C THR A 224 4.45 -6.74 -6.11
N PRO A 225 5.25 -6.20 -7.05
CA PRO A 225 6.23 -6.97 -7.82
C PRO A 225 7.43 -7.40 -6.95
N ALA A 226 8.35 -8.17 -7.52
CA ALA A 226 9.60 -8.59 -6.89
C ALA A 226 10.43 -7.41 -6.35
N ASN A 227 11.46 -7.72 -5.56
CA ASN A 227 12.45 -6.80 -4.99
C ASN A 227 11.95 -5.88 -3.87
N SER A 228 10.96 -6.29 -3.07
CA SER A 228 10.73 -5.64 -1.77
C SER A 228 11.93 -5.91 -0.85
N ARG A 229 12.48 -4.85 -0.24
CA ARG A 229 13.66 -4.92 0.63
C ARG A 229 13.52 -3.96 1.81
N PRO A 230 14.31 -4.16 2.88
CA PRO A 230 14.31 -3.26 4.03
C PRO A 230 14.74 -1.83 3.67
N MET A 231 14.14 -0.89 4.40
CA MET A 231 14.48 0.53 4.39
C MET A 231 15.15 0.92 5.70
N GLU A 232 16.02 1.94 5.63
CA GLU A 232 16.69 2.51 6.80
C GLU A 232 16.11 3.89 7.15
N PRO A 233 16.21 4.34 8.42
CA PRO A 233 15.93 5.72 8.77
C PRO A 233 16.77 6.70 7.94
N GLY A 234 16.12 7.69 7.36
CA GLY A 234 16.71 8.65 6.42
C GLY A 234 16.41 8.33 4.95
N ASP A 235 15.94 7.12 4.64
CA ASP A 235 15.56 6.76 3.27
C ASP A 235 14.33 7.54 2.80
N VAL A 236 14.31 7.81 1.50
CA VAL A 236 13.15 8.30 0.76
C VAL A 236 12.65 7.19 -0.15
N VAL A 237 11.42 6.74 0.07
CA VAL A 237 10.77 5.73 -0.75
C VAL A 237 9.66 6.38 -1.58
N GLU A 238 9.60 6.03 -2.86
CA GLU A 238 8.59 6.56 -3.76
C GLU A 238 7.94 5.44 -4.56
N VAL A 239 6.64 5.54 -4.76
CA VAL A 239 5.88 4.63 -5.63
C VAL A 239 5.27 5.44 -6.76
N GLU A 240 5.63 5.10 -8.00
CA GLU A 240 5.15 5.76 -9.20
C GLU A 240 4.30 4.80 -10.03
N ILE A 241 3.13 5.26 -10.45
CA ILE A 241 2.30 4.57 -11.45
C ILE A 241 2.03 5.55 -12.59
N GLU A 242 2.36 5.14 -13.82
CA GLU A 242 2.11 5.94 -15.03
C GLU A 242 0.61 6.25 -15.12
N GLY A 243 0.27 7.52 -15.34
CA GLY A 243 -1.11 8.00 -15.37
C GLY A 243 -1.68 8.41 -14.00
N ILE A 244 -1.11 7.96 -12.87
CA ILE A 244 -1.54 8.37 -11.53
C ILE A 244 -0.62 9.46 -10.97
N GLY A 245 0.67 9.16 -10.81
CA GLY A 245 1.64 10.07 -10.23
C GLY A 245 2.64 9.36 -9.35
N ARG A 246 3.30 10.11 -8.46
CA ARG A 246 4.36 9.61 -7.58
C ARG A 246 4.06 9.93 -6.12
N LEU A 247 3.87 8.88 -5.34
CA LEU A 247 3.73 8.91 -3.88
C LEU A 247 5.12 8.90 -3.26
N THR A 248 5.45 9.88 -2.44
CA THR A 248 6.76 10.01 -1.79
C THR A 248 6.61 10.00 -0.28
N ASN A 249 7.46 9.24 0.41
CA ASN A 249 7.49 9.18 1.88
C ASN A 249 8.93 9.07 2.38
N THR A 250 9.18 9.55 3.58
CA THR A 250 10.48 9.40 4.26
C THR A 250 10.36 8.36 5.37
N VAL A 251 11.45 7.66 5.63
CA VAL A 251 11.56 6.72 6.76
C VAL A 251 12.26 7.42 7.92
N ASP A 252 11.75 7.26 9.12
CA ASP A 252 12.38 7.79 10.32
C ASP A 252 12.31 6.76 11.46
N GLU A 253 13.21 6.84 12.40
CA GLU A 253 13.16 6.02 13.60
C GLU A 253 12.06 6.53 14.56
N TRP A 254 11.24 5.60 15.04
CA TRP A 254 10.26 5.92 16.05
C TRP A 254 10.84 5.65 17.43
N ASP A 255 10.98 6.72 18.23
CA ASP A 255 11.47 6.65 19.61
C ASP A 255 10.43 6.07 20.57
N VAL A 256 9.85 4.94 20.19
CA VAL A 256 8.94 4.16 21.04
C VAL A 256 9.52 2.78 21.22
N ASP A 257 9.72 2.40 22.46
CA ASP A 257 10.10 1.05 22.83
C ASP A 257 8.91 0.11 22.59
N LEU A 258 9.07 -0.83 21.65
CA LEU A 258 8.12 -1.94 21.46
C LEU A 258 8.26 -3.00 22.57
N PHE A 259 9.30 -2.87 23.43
CA PHE A 259 9.57 -3.82 24.50
C PHE A 259 8.53 -3.69 25.62
N GLY A 260 7.79 -4.75 25.85
CA GLY A 260 6.71 -4.80 26.80
C GLY A 260 6.10 -6.20 26.87
N PRO A 261 4.90 -6.36 27.42
CA PRO A 261 4.20 -7.63 27.36
C PRO A 261 3.80 -7.98 25.93
N GLY A 262 3.94 -9.23 25.55
CA GLY A 262 3.58 -9.76 24.22
C GLY A 262 4.79 -10.21 23.42
N GLU A 263 4.54 -10.54 22.15
CA GLU A 263 5.59 -10.97 21.23
C GLU A 263 6.57 -9.84 20.95
N GLN A 264 7.84 -10.19 20.93
CA GLN A 264 8.92 -9.26 20.65
C GLN A 264 9.37 -9.36 19.20
N PRO A 265 9.98 -8.31 18.61
CA PRO A 265 10.61 -8.40 17.31
C PRO A 265 11.73 -9.45 17.35
N GLU A 266 11.85 -10.25 16.29
CA GLU A 266 12.83 -11.35 16.19
C GLU A 266 13.36 -11.49 14.77
N THR A 267 14.66 -11.64 14.62
CA THR A 267 15.29 -12.00 13.35
C THR A 267 15.31 -13.53 13.21
N SER A 268 14.19 -14.08 12.79
CA SER A 268 14.05 -15.51 12.52
C SER A 268 14.44 -15.86 11.06
N ALA A 269 14.64 -17.14 10.76
CA ALA A 269 14.85 -17.59 9.38
C ALA A 269 13.68 -17.18 8.46
N ASN A 270 12.44 -17.24 8.94
CA ASN A 270 11.28 -16.77 8.19
C ASN A 270 11.30 -15.24 7.97
N THR A 271 11.80 -14.47 8.94
CA THR A 271 12.03 -13.03 8.80
C THR A 271 12.99 -12.75 7.65
N LEU A 272 14.18 -13.39 7.66
CA LEU A 272 15.21 -13.21 6.66
C LEU A 272 14.77 -13.70 5.27
N HIS A 273 14.14 -14.88 5.20
CA HIS A 273 13.59 -15.40 3.94
C HIS A 273 12.65 -14.40 3.27
N VAL A 274 11.71 -13.83 4.01
CA VAL A 274 10.70 -12.93 3.44
C VAL A 274 11.25 -11.50 3.23
N ALA A 275 12.00 -10.96 4.20
CA ALA A 275 12.50 -9.58 4.12
C ALA A 275 13.59 -9.39 3.08
N LEU A 276 14.45 -10.39 2.90
CA LEU A 276 15.60 -10.34 2.00
C LEU A 276 15.39 -11.15 0.70
N ALA A 277 14.31 -11.91 0.62
CA ALA A 277 14.01 -12.86 -0.46
C ALA A 277 15.17 -13.86 -0.70
N VAL A 278 15.81 -14.33 0.36
CA VAL A 278 16.82 -15.38 0.31
C VAL A 278 16.16 -16.76 0.47
N PRO A 279 16.74 -17.85 -0.09
CA PRO A 279 16.23 -19.22 0.13
C PRO A 279 16.12 -19.56 1.62
N GLU A 280 15.14 -20.40 2.00
CA GLU A 280 14.94 -20.79 3.42
C GLU A 280 16.20 -21.41 4.05
N GLU A 281 16.91 -22.28 3.31
CA GLU A 281 18.16 -22.90 3.77
C GLU A 281 19.27 -21.87 4.03
N GLU A 282 19.33 -20.80 3.22
CA GLU A 282 20.27 -19.71 3.39
C GLU A 282 19.89 -18.84 4.60
N ALA A 283 18.60 -18.54 4.75
CA ALA A 283 18.09 -17.82 5.90
C ALA A 283 18.36 -18.55 7.23
N GLU A 284 18.17 -19.87 7.27
CA GLU A 284 18.51 -20.70 8.44
C GLU A 284 20.00 -20.62 8.77
N LYS A 285 20.87 -20.68 7.76
CA LYS A 285 22.31 -20.55 7.93
C LYS A 285 22.71 -19.17 8.44
N MET A 286 22.12 -18.10 7.91
CA MET A 286 22.38 -16.73 8.35
C MET A 286 22.04 -16.55 9.85
N VAL A 287 20.91 -17.09 10.31
CA VAL A 287 20.53 -17.05 11.74
C VAL A 287 21.55 -17.80 12.61
N LEU A 288 22.02 -18.98 12.16
CA LEU A 288 23.00 -19.78 12.92
C LEU A 288 24.39 -19.11 13.01
N GLU A 289 24.79 -18.40 11.96
CA GLU A 289 26.10 -17.74 11.89
C GLU A 289 26.09 -16.33 12.52
N GLY A 290 24.91 -15.78 12.82
CA GLY A 290 24.74 -14.42 13.36
C GLY A 290 25.24 -13.34 12.42
N GLY A 291 25.16 -13.58 11.11
CA GLY A 291 25.69 -12.72 10.05
C GLY A 291 24.59 -12.21 9.11
N TRP A 292 23.83 -11.21 9.58
CA TRP A 292 22.90 -10.43 8.74
C TRP A 292 23.18 -8.95 8.89
#